data_7801de3b97defd11237eaf36e5fc37b4
#
_entry.id   7801de3b97defd11237eaf36e5fc37b4
#
_cell.length_a   1.000
_cell.length_b   1.000
_cell.length_c   1.000
_cell.angle_alpha   90.00
_cell.angle_beta   90.00
_cell.angle_gamma   90.00
#
_symmetry.space_group_name_H-M   'P 1'
#
loop_
_entity.id
_entity.type
_entity.pdbx_description
1 polymer ?
#
loop_
_entity_poly.entity_id
_entity_poly.type
_entity_poly.pdbx_seq_one_letter_code
_entity_poly.pdbx_strand_id
1 'polypeptide(L)'
;MEYTKKIVYQSNYWYNDGLRKAKIRDMSGAIMSLRKSLQFNRENIAARNLLGLVYYGIGEVPEALVEWIISKNLKSRDNIADYYIKNV
;
A
#
# COMPACT_ATOMS: atom_id res chain seq x y z
N MET A 1 3.46 -18.64 -14.33
CA MET A 1 3.16 -19.81 -13.49
C MET A 1 1.92 -19.56 -12.67
N GLU A 2 1.11 -20.57 -12.50
CA GLU A 2 -0.16 -20.43 -11.78
C GLU A 2 0.01 -19.93 -10.35
N TYR A 3 1.04 -20.43 -9.66
CA TYR A 3 1.30 -20.04 -8.29
C TYR A 3 1.56 -18.54 -8.17
N THR A 4 2.39 -18.01 -9.07
CA THR A 4 2.70 -16.57 -9.09
C THR A 4 1.47 -15.73 -9.42
N LYS A 5 0.67 -16.18 -10.38
CA LYS A 5 -0.58 -15.50 -10.73
C LYS A 5 -1.56 -15.47 -9.55
N LYS A 6 -1.64 -16.58 -8.80
CA LYS A 6 -2.50 -16.67 -7.63
C LYS A 6 -2.09 -15.68 -6.55
N ILE A 7 -0.79 -15.56 -6.29
CA ILE A 7 -0.24 -14.61 -5.30
C ILE A 7 -0.58 -13.18 -5.70
N VAL A 8 -0.36 -12.83 -6.97
CA VAL A 8 -0.67 -11.49 -7.49
C VAL A 8 -2.17 -11.22 -7.42
N TYR A 9 -2.99 -12.20 -7.79
CA TYR A 9 -4.44 -12.06 -7.72
C TYR A 9 -4.91 -11.80 -6.29
N GLN A 10 -4.43 -12.59 -5.33
CA GLN A 10 -4.81 -12.42 -3.92
C GLN A 10 -4.35 -11.07 -3.38
N SER A 11 -3.14 -10.65 -3.73
CA SER A 11 -2.63 -9.35 -3.31
C SER A 11 -3.52 -8.23 -3.85
N ASN A 12 -3.89 -8.29 -5.11
CA ASN A 12 -4.73 -7.26 -5.73
C ASN A 12 -6.16 -7.27 -5.18
N TYR A 13 -6.68 -8.44 -4.86
CA TYR A 13 -8.00 -8.53 -4.21
C TYR A 13 -8.01 -7.75 -2.89
N TRP A 14 -6.99 -7.97 -2.05
CA TRP A 14 -6.93 -7.28 -0.75
C TRP A 14 -6.58 -5.80 -0.89
N TYR A 15 -5.79 -5.45 -1.92
CA TYR A 15 -5.57 -4.04 -2.24
C TYR A 15 -6.89 -3.35 -2.59
N ASN A 16 -7.70 -3.95 -3.45
CA ASN A 16 -8.98 -3.38 -3.85
C ASN A 16 -9.94 -3.26 -2.66
N ASP A 17 -9.92 -4.24 -1.78
CA ASP A 17 -10.72 -4.20 -0.55
C ASP A 17 -10.28 -3.03 0.34
N GLY A 18 -8.97 -2.87 0.50
CA GLY A 18 -8.41 -1.75 1.28
C GLY A 18 -8.77 -0.40 0.68
N LEU A 19 -8.73 -0.30 -0.65
CA LEU A 19 -9.09 0.93 -1.36
C LEU A 19 -10.55 1.29 -1.10
N ARG A 20 -11.46 0.32 -1.18
CA ARG A 20 -12.88 0.57 -0.88
C ARG A 20 -13.07 1.06 0.54
N LYS A 21 -12.40 0.43 1.50
CA LYS A 21 -12.49 0.80 2.91
C LYS A 21 -11.93 2.20 3.16
N ALA A 22 -10.82 2.54 2.52
CA ALA A 22 -10.26 3.89 2.63
C ALA A 22 -11.23 4.94 2.09
N LYS A 23 -11.91 4.66 0.98
CA LYS A 23 -12.87 5.58 0.38
C LYS A 23 -14.05 5.88 1.31
N ILE A 24 -14.47 4.93 2.11
CA ILE A 24 -15.57 5.12 3.07
C ILE A 24 -15.05 5.52 4.45
N ARG A 25 -13.76 5.84 4.57
CA ARG A 25 -13.11 6.29 5.80
C ARG A 25 -13.01 5.21 6.89
N ASP A 26 -13.10 3.95 6.52
CA ASP A 26 -12.78 2.84 7.42
C ASP A 26 -11.26 2.61 7.40
N MET A 27 -10.53 3.46 8.11
CA MET A 27 -9.08 3.48 8.04
C MET A 27 -8.45 2.24 8.67
N SER A 28 -8.94 1.79 9.81
CA SER A 28 -8.41 0.57 10.43
C SER A 28 -8.67 -0.67 9.58
N GLY A 29 -9.85 -0.76 8.97
CA GLY A 29 -10.15 -1.84 8.03
C GLY A 29 -9.29 -1.77 6.79
N ALA A 30 -9.03 -0.56 6.26
CA ALA A 30 -8.16 -0.37 5.12
C ALA A 30 -6.73 -0.85 5.43
N ILE A 31 -6.20 -0.49 6.61
CA ILE A 31 -4.87 -0.92 7.03
C ILE A 31 -4.78 -2.44 7.08
N MET A 32 -5.78 -3.11 7.67
CA MET A 32 -5.79 -4.56 7.74
C MET A 32 -5.77 -5.21 6.36
N SER A 33 -6.61 -4.72 5.45
CA SER A 33 -6.68 -5.26 4.09
C SER A 33 -5.40 -5.02 3.30
N LEU A 34 -4.82 -3.81 3.43
CA LEU A 34 -3.59 -3.48 2.72
C LEU A 34 -2.41 -4.27 3.25
N ARG A 35 -2.33 -4.49 4.56
CA ARG A 35 -1.31 -5.36 5.13
C ARG A 35 -1.45 -6.78 4.63
N LYS A 36 -2.68 -7.27 4.49
CA LYS A 36 -2.93 -8.61 3.94
C LYS A 36 -2.52 -8.68 2.48
N SER A 37 -2.79 -7.63 1.71
CA SER A 37 -2.30 -7.51 0.34
C SER A 37 -0.78 -7.71 0.28
N LEU A 38 -0.05 -7.04 1.17
CA LEU A 38 1.41 -7.12 1.22
C LEU A 38 1.93 -8.45 1.74
N GLN A 39 1.15 -9.18 2.53
CA GLN A 39 1.50 -10.55 2.92
C GLN A 39 1.51 -11.48 1.71
N PHE A 40 0.59 -11.27 0.77
CA PHE A 40 0.56 -12.06 -0.46
C PHE A 40 1.62 -11.62 -1.46
N ASN A 41 1.84 -10.31 -1.58
CA ASN A 41 2.86 -9.78 -2.50
C ASN A 41 3.49 -8.52 -1.90
N ARG A 42 4.66 -8.68 -1.30
CA ARG A 42 5.43 -7.58 -0.68
C ARG A 42 5.75 -6.46 -1.65
N GLU A 43 5.79 -6.76 -2.94
CA GLU A 43 6.17 -5.83 -4.00
C GLU A 43 4.98 -5.16 -4.67
N ASN A 44 3.80 -5.26 -4.06
CA ASN A 44 2.63 -4.56 -4.56
C ASN A 44 2.78 -3.07 -4.27
N ILE A 45 3.27 -2.33 -5.25
CA ILE A 45 3.58 -0.90 -5.11
C ILE A 45 2.32 -0.10 -4.80
N ALA A 46 1.21 -0.41 -5.46
CA ALA A 46 -0.05 0.29 -5.22
C ALA A 46 -0.50 0.12 -3.77
N ALA A 47 -0.38 -1.09 -3.22
CA ALA A 47 -0.74 -1.35 -1.84
C ALA A 47 0.17 -0.61 -0.85
N ARG A 48 1.47 -0.57 -1.11
CA ARG A 48 2.41 0.18 -0.30
C ARG A 48 2.07 1.66 -0.27
N ASN A 49 1.86 2.22 -1.45
CA ASN A 49 1.60 3.66 -1.56
C ASN A 49 0.29 4.04 -0.90
N LEU A 50 -0.75 3.22 -1.08
CA LEU A 50 -2.04 3.48 -0.44
C LEU A 50 -1.96 3.33 1.08
N LEU A 51 -1.25 2.30 1.56
CA LEU A 51 -1.07 2.11 2.99
C LEU A 51 -0.38 3.31 3.62
N GLY A 52 0.64 3.85 2.94
CA GLY A 52 1.28 5.09 3.38
C GLY A 52 0.30 6.25 3.49
N LEU A 53 -0.57 6.43 2.49
CA LEU A 53 -1.58 7.49 2.52
C LEU A 53 -2.56 7.31 3.69
N VAL A 54 -2.98 6.07 3.96
CA VAL A 54 -3.89 5.78 5.06
C VAL A 54 -3.21 6.09 6.40
N TYR A 55 -1.97 5.66 6.58
CA TYR A 55 -1.21 6.00 7.77
C TYR A 55 -1.07 7.51 7.95
N TYR A 56 -0.73 8.21 6.88
CA TYR A 56 -0.58 9.66 6.92
C TYR A 56 -1.91 10.33 7.33
N GLY A 57 -3.01 9.83 6.79
CA GLY A 57 -4.34 10.38 7.07
C GLY A 57 -4.77 10.25 8.53
N ILE A 58 -4.25 9.26 9.25
CA ILE A 58 -4.54 9.09 10.69
C ILE A 58 -3.43 9.64 11.58
N GLY A 59 -2.46 10.35 11.00
CA GLY A 59 -1.40 10.99 11.75
C GLY A 59 -0.18 10.11 12.06
N GLU A 60 -0.13 8.92 11.51
CA GLU A 60 0.99 7.97 11.69
C GLU A 60 2.06 8.27 10.63
N VAL A 61 2.71 9.42 10.73
CA VAL A 61 3.65 9.90 9.72
C VAL A 61 4.88 9.00 9.58
N PRO A 62 5.53 8.54 10.66
CA PRO A 62 6.68 7.63 10.50
C PRO A 62 6.32 6.35 9.75
N GLU A 63 5.16 5.77 10.04
CA GLU A 63 4.70 4.57 9.36
C GLU A 63 4.43 4.82 7.89
N ALA A 64 3.87 5.99 7.57
CA ALA A 64 3.64 6.38 6.18
C ALA A 64 4.97 6.46 5.41
N LEU A 65 5.96 7.12 6.00
CA LEU A 65 7.29 7.26 5.39
C LEU A 65 7.94 5.91 5.14
N VAL A 66 7.83 4.98 6.07
CA VAL A 66 8.39 3.63 5.91
C VAL A 66 7.81 2.96 4.65
N GLU A 67 6.48 3.00 4.49
CA GLU A 67 5.84 2.37 3.33
C GLU A 67 6.27 3.02 2.02
N TRP A 68 6.33 4.34 1.98
CA TRP A 68 6.72 5.06 0.77
C TRP A 68 8.20 4.85 0.43
N ILE A 69 9.08 4.79 1.43
CA ILE A 69 10.50 4.52 1.20
C ILE A 69 10.70 3.11 0.64
N ILE A 70 10.01 2.12 1.21
CA ILE A 70 10.05 0.75 0.68
C ILE A 70 9.53 0.73 -0.76
N SER A 71 8.41 1.40 -1.02
CA SER A 71 7.84 1.51 -2.35
C SER A 71 8.84 2.07 -3.35
N LYS A 72 9.49 3.19 -2.98
CA LYS A 72 10.48 3.83 -3.84
C LYS A 72 11.69 2.95 -4.08
N ASN A 73 12.12 2.19 -3.08
CA ASN A 73 13.24 1.26 -3.25
C ASN A 73 12.88 0.09 -4.18
N LEU A 74 11.62 -0.34 -4.17
CA LEU A 74 11.15 -1.40 -5.08
C LEU A 74 10.96 -0.90 -6.51
N LYS A 75 10.51 0.34 -6.66
CA LYS A 75 10.30 0.97 -7.96
C LYS A 75 10.74 2.41 -7.87
N SER A 76 11.94 2.72 -8.37
CA SER A 76 12.55 4.03 -8.22
C SER A 76 12.07 5.07 -9.22
N ARG A 77 11.46 4.66 -10.35
CA ARG A 77 10.98 5.56 -11.39
C ARG A 77 9.47 5.51 -11.50
N ASP A 78 8.88 6.65 -11.89
CA ASP A 78 7.43 6.75 -12.13
C ASP A 78 6.63 6.24 -10.94
N ASN A 79 7.03 6.64 -9.74
CA ASN A 79 6.42 6.20 -8.50
C ASN A 79 5.98 7.41 -7.70
N ILE A 80 4.66 7.51 -7.46
CA ILE A 80 4.06 8.61 -6.70
C ILE A 80 4.64 8.74 -5.28
N ALA A 81 5.23 7.65 -4.75
CA ALA A 81 5.84 7.67 -3.42
C ALA A 81 6.91 8.77 -3.30
N ASP A 82 7.64 9.04 -4.39
CA ASP A 82 8.64 10.10 -4.39
C ASP A 82 8.02 11.46 -4.08
N TYR A 83 6.87 11.74 -4.70
CA TYR A 83 6.12 12.97 -4.44
C TYR A 83 5.66 13.03 -2.97
N TYR A 84 5.12 11.94 -2.45
CA TYR A 84 4.64 11.89 -1.07
C TYR A 84 5.78 12.12 -0.08
N ILE A 85 6.93 11.48 -0.29
CA ILE A 85 8.09 11.64 0.59
C ILE A 85 8.54 13.09 0.64
N LYS A 86 8.59 13.75 -0.51
CA LYS A 86 9.07 15.14 -0.61
C LYS A 86 8.11 16.15 0.00
N ASN A 87 6.84 15.81 0.13
CA ASN A 87 5.80 16.73 0.55
C ASN A 87 5.22 16.45 1.94
N VAL A 88 5.87 15.61 2.71
CA VAL A 88 5.45 15.29 4.08
C VAL A 88 5.87 16.34 5.08
#